data_3bf4f599108a92c0ec90bddd5e99684c
#
_entry.id   3bf4f599108a92c0ec90bddd5e99684c
#
_cell.length_a   1.000
_cell.length_b   1.000
_cell.length_c   1.000
_cell.angle_alpha   90.00
_cell.angle_beta   90.00
_cell.angle_gamma   90.00
#
_symmetry.space_group_name_H-M   'P 1'
#
loop_
_entity.id
_entity.type
_entity.pdbx_description
1 polymer ?
#
loop_
_entity_poly.entity_id
_entity_poly.type
_entity_poly.pdbx_seq_one_letter_code
_entity_poly.pdbx_strand_id
1 'polypeptide(L)'
;MARQDVPHALHDDFFLADDGVDLAIAIFVPPLMIEPLEVIRRITRVARAREKPVYSVLMAEESYYRRIPREVPDAVPIFRFPEDAVKVAQHTNRYRLWRARPTGTVRTFSAESARVRALVEKKARAGGGYLAPDETQAVLNAYGFPTVRQATVAIEGDVRAAAHALAFPVVLKVAGEKIVHKSDVGGVILDIADEERLVAARDTMRASLDKAGVLKDATGFLVQEMIEDGGGKEVILGVAQDPKFGPLLMFGMGGRYVEILRDVSFGVLPVTDIDAREMVRGIRSFPLLEGVRGESRVDIEFIEEMIQRLAQLVDEIPGIQELDMNPVIVAPARDRCRVVDARIRVSATP
;
A
#
# COMPACT_ATOMS: atom_id res chain seq x y z
N MET A 1 -36.38 52.80 -18.78
CA MET A 1 -35.18 52.12 -18.27
C MET A 1 -35.03 50.81 -19.03
N ALA A 2 -34.13 50.76 -20.01
CA ALA A 2 -33.95 49.61 -20.89
C ALA A 2 -33.33 48.44 -20.08
N ARG A 3 -33.98 47.28 -20.12
CA ARG A 3 -33.37 46.01 -19.68
C ARG A 3 -32.14 45.77 -20.56
N GLN A 4 -30.94 45.90 -20.01
CA GLN A 4 -29.74 45.36 -20.62
C GLN A 4 -29.84 43.83 -20.52
N ASP A 5 -30.29 43.21 -21.58
CA ASP A 5 -30.19 41.75 -21.76
C ASP A 5 -28.72 41.41 -21.78
N VAL A 6 -28.31 40.68 -20.75
CA VAL A 6 -26.93 40.20 -20.62
C VAL A 6 -26.74 39.07 -21.65
N PRO A 7 -25.85 39.22 -22.63
CA PRO A 7 -25.70 38.27 -23.77
C PRO A 7 -25.19 36.91 -23.38
N HIS A 8 -24.75 36.68 -22.12
CA HIS A 8 -24.05 35.46 -21.69
C HIS A 8 -24.95 34.23 -21.50
N ALA A 9 -26.27 34.37 -21.40
CA ALA A 9 -27.13 33.22 -21.13
C ALA A 9 -27.29 32.23 -22.30
N LEU A 10 -27.04 32.68 -23.51
CA LEU A 10 -27.11 31.82 -24.71
C LEU A 10 -25.86 30.96 -24.87
N HIS A 11 -24.73 31.37 -24.34
CA HIS A 11 -23.49 30.57 -24.40
C HIS A 11 -23.46 29.39 -23.41
N ASP A 12 -23.98 29.57 -22.19
CA ASP A 12 -23.95 28.52 -21.16
C ASP A 12 -24.74 27.28 -21.53
N ASP A 13 -25.90 27.47 -22.20
CA ASP A 13 -26.76 26.36 -22.65
C ASP A 13 -26.13 25.60 -23.82
N PHE A 14 -25.38 26.25 -24.67
CA PHE A 14 -24.68 25.66 -25.79
C PHE A 14 -23.55 24.73 -25.34
N PHE A 15 -22.72 25.13 -24.38
CA PHE A 15 -21.62 24.29 -23.88
C PHE A 15 -22.13 23.01 -23.20
N LEU A 16 -23.18 23.10 -22.40
CA LEU A 16 -23.75 21.95 -21.72
C LEU A 16 -24.49 20.99 -22.68
N ALA A 17 -24.86 21.45 -23.86
CA ALA A 17 -25.44 20.64 -24.91
C ALA A 17 -24.43 19.85 -25.73
N ASP A 18 -23.16 20.25 -25.70
CA ASP A 18 -22.08 19.61 -26.48
C ASP A 18 -21.64 18.28 -25.84
N ASP A 19 -21.71 17.18 -26.57
CA ASP A 19 -21.33 15.84 -26.08
C ASP A 19 -19.85 15.73 -25.72
N GLY A 20 -18.99 16.61 -26.21
CA GLY A 20 -17.57 16.71 -25.85
C GLY A 20 -17.32 17.37 -24.47
N VAL A 21 -18.35 17.89 -23.81
CA VAL A 21 -18.25 18.54 -22.48
C VAL A 21 -18.87 17.65 -21.42
N ASP A 22 -18.08 17.18 -20.45
CA ASP A 22 -18.54 16.34 -19.32
C ASP A 22 -19.03 17.15 -18.12
N LEU A 23 -18.48 18.35 -17.89
CA LEU A 23 -18.86 19.26 -16.82
C LEU A 23 -18.49 20.71 -17.17
N ALA A 24 -19.08 21.67 -16.47
CA ALA A 24 -18.74 23.08 -16.62
C ALA A 24 -18.37 23.73 -15.29
N ILE A 25 -17.41 24.68 -15.33
CA ILE A 25 -17.06 25.55 -14.19
C ILE A 25 -17.33 26.98 -14.63
N ALA A 26 -18.36 27.60 -14.07
CA ALA A 26 -18.72 29.00 -14.32
C ALA A 26 -17.97 29.91 -13.33
N ILE A 27 -17.03 30.70 -13.83
CA ILE A 27 -16.23 31.62 -13.00
C ILE A 27 -16.80 33.04 -13.15
N PHE A 28 -17.21 33.64 -12.03
CA PHE A 28 -17.78 34.95 -12.00
C PHE A 28 -17.08 35.87 -10.97
N VAL A 29 -16.56 36.97 -11.45
CA VAL A 29 -16.03 38.09 -10.64
C VAL A 29 -17.01 39.22 -10.78
N PRO A 30 -17.79 39.57 -9.73
CA PRO A 30 -18.84 40.55 -9.87
C PRO A 30 -18.29 41.97 -10.14
N PRO A 31 -18.66 42.63 -11.26
CA PRO A 31 -18.45 44.05 -11.41
C PRO A 31 -19.46 44.79 -10.51
N LEU A 32 -19.13 46.02 -10.12
CA LEU A 32 -19.89 46.86 -9.16
C LEU A 32 -21.39 47.02 -9.48
N MET A 33 -21.78 46.79 -10.73
CA MET A 33 -23.16 47.06 -11.22
C MET A 33 -24.02 45.79 -11.31
N ILE A 34 -23.48 44.61 -11.02
CA ILE A 34 -24.22 43.36 -11.18
C ILE A 34 -24.39 42.68 -9.82
N GLU A 35 -25.65 42.34 -9.48
CA GLU A 35 -25.98 41.60 -8.25
C GLU A 35 -25.56 40.14 -8.41
N PRO A 36 -24.60 39.64 -7.60
CA PRO A 36 -24.07 38.30 -7.73
C PRO A 36 -25.13 37.18 -7.62
N LEU A 37 -26.11 37.37 -6.76
CA LEU A 37 -27.16 36.34 -6.56
C LEU A 37 -28.02 36.14 -7.79
N GLU A 38 -28.25 37.12 -8.61
CA GLU A 38 -28.99 37.00 -9.86
C GLU A 38 -28.22 36.12 -10.84
N VAL A 39 -26.89 36.26 -10.91
CA VAL A 39 -26.02 35.44 -11.74
C VAL A 39 -26.06 33.97 -11.25
N ILE A 40 -25.94 33.75 -9.94
CA ILE A 40 -26.04 32.42 -9.34
C ILE A 40 -27.39 31.77 -9.61
N ARG A 41 -28.52 32.49 -9.49
CA ARG A 41 -29.84 31.97 -9.84
C ARG A 41 -29.91 31.54 -11.32
N ARG A 42 -29.28 32.30 -12.21
CA ARG A 42 -29.26 32.01 -13.64
C ARG A 42 -28.43 30.79 -13.94
N ILE A 43 -27.20 30.68 -13.41
CA ILE A 43 -26.32 29.50 -13.53
C ILE A 43 -27.05 28.27 -13.00
N THR A 44 -27.67 28.37 -11.83
CA THR A 44 -28.43 27.26 -11.23
C THR A 44 -29.59 26.80 -12.12
N ARG A 45 -30.33 27.72 -12.72
CA ARG A 45 -31.44 27.42 -13.64
C ARG A 45 -30.93 26.66 -14.87
N VAL A 46 -29.85 27.12 -15.50
CA VAL A 46 -29.27 26.46 -16.67
C VAL A 46 -28.73 25.07 -16.30
N ALA A 47 -28.02 24.95 -15.17
CA ALA A 47 -27.51 23.69 -14.69
C ALA A 47 -28.61 22.65 -14.40
N ARG A 48 -29.75 23.11 -13.85
CA ARG A 48 -30.90 22.23 -13.54
C ARG A 48 -31.64 21.76 -14.78
N ALA A 49 -31.52 22.47 -15.89
CA ALA A 49 -32.12 22.06 -17.17
C ALA A 49 -31.28 20.99 -17.90
N ARG A 50 -30.11 20.62 -17.38
CA ARG A 50 -29.16 19.66 -17.97
C ARG A 50 -28.72 18.64 -16.93
N GLU A 51 -28.28 17.46 -17.41
CA GLU A 51 -27.80 16.38 -16.56
C GLU A 51 -26.31 16.53 -16.19
N LYS A 52 -25.57 17.40 -16.89
CA LYS A 52 -24.13 17.58 -16.69
C LYS A 52 -23.84 18.40 -15.45
N PRO A 53 -22.84 18.04 -14.65
CA PRO A 53 -22.44 18.79 -13.46
C PRO A 53 -21.99 20.21 -13.79
N VAL A 54 -22.46 21.17 -13.02
CA VAL A 54 -22.00 22.56 -13.10
C VAL A 54 -21.53 23.01 -11.73
N TYR A 55 -20.33 23.55 -11.67
CA TYR A 55 -19.79 24.21 -10.49
C TYR A 55 -19.70 25.71 -10.74
N SER A 56 -19.97 26.52 -9.73
CA SER A 56 -19.82 27.97 -9.80
C SER A 56 -18.65 28.42 -8.95
N VAL A 57 -17.85 29.33 -9.48
CA VAL A 57 -16.85 30.07 -8.72
C VAL A 57 -17.32 31.52 -8.63
N LEU A 58 -17.57 31.97 -7.41
CA LEU A 58 -17.99 33.34 -7.14
C LEU A 58 -16.89 34.04 -6.33
N MET A 59 -16.16 34.94 -6.96
CA MET A 59 -15.12 35.72 -6.30
C MET A 59 -15.69 37.04 -5.77
N ALA A 60 -16.46 36.98 -4.66
CA ALA A 60 -17.19 38.10 -4.09
C ALA A 60 -16.94 38.21 -2.59
N GLU A 61 -17.55 39.26 -1.97
CA GLU A 61 -17.47 39.49 -0.54
C GLU A 61 -18.14 38.34 0.28
N GLU A 62 -17.66 38.15 1.51
CA GLU A 62 -18.15 37.15 2.45
C GLU A 62 -19.66 37.18 2.69
N SER A 63 -20.25 38.41 2.64
CA SER A 63 -21.68 38.62 2.81
C SER A 63 -22.54 37.81 1.85
N TYR A 64 -22.10 37.60 0.61
CA TYR A 64 -22.84 36.84 -0.39
C TYR A 64 -22.88 35.34 -0.07
N TYR A 65 -21.80 34.77 0.44
CA TYR A 65 -21.78 33.36 0.81
C TYR A 65 -22.74 33.02 1.95
N ARG A 66 -23.02 33.98 2.83
CA ARG A 66 -24.03 33.83 3.89
C ARG A 66 -25.46 33.97 3.37
N ARG A 67 -25.64 34.73 2.28
CA ARG A 67 -26.97 34.97 1.67
C ARG A 67 -27.40 33.81 0.76
N ILE A 68 -26.48 33.20 0.02
CA ILE A 68 -26.73 32.15 -0.97
C ILE A 68 -27.60 31.01 -0.39
N PRO A 69 -27.28 30.38 0.74
CA PRO A 69 -28.09 29.28 1.26
C PRO A 69 -29.53 29.67 1.60
N ARG A 70 -29.79 30.96 1.84
CA ARG A 70 -31.11 31.47 2.19
C ARG A 70 -31.90 31.92 0.97
N GLU A 71 -31.24 32.57 0.02
CA GLU A 71 -31.90 33.22 -1.13
C GLU A 71 -31.87 32.38 -2.41
N VAL A 72 -30.94 31.40 -2.49
CA VAL A 72 -30.79 30.42 -3.59
C VAL A 72 -30.51 29.03 -2.98
N PRO A 73 -31.46 28.44 -2.26
CA PRO A 73 -31.23 27.22 -1.48
C PRO A 73 -30.89 25.99 -2.36
N ASP A 74 -31.24 26.04 -3.62
CA ASP A 74 -30.96 25.03 -4.63
C ASP A 74 -29.75 25.34 -5.51
N ALA A 75 -28.91 26.33 -5.13
CA ALA A 75 -27.74 26.73 -5.89
C ALA A 75 -26.82 25.53 -6.20
N VAL A 76 -26.23 25.55 -7.41
CA VAL A 76 -25.13 24.64 -7.73
C VAL A 76 -23.97 24.84 -6.72
N PRO A 77 -23.07 23.85 -6.55
CA PRO A 77 -21.92 24.01 -5.66
C PRO A 77 -21.12 25.27 -6.00
N ILE A 78 -20.86 26.10 -5.00
CA ILE A 78 -20.19 27.40 -5.16
C ILE A 78 -18.86 27.38 -4.42
N PHE A 79 -17.83 27.81 -5.12
CA PHE A 79 -16.45 27.90 -4.62
C PHE A 79 -15.96 29.33 -4.65
N ARG A 80 -15.02 29.66 -3.76
CA ARG A 80 -14.40 30.99 -3.73
C ARG A 80 -13.34 31.15 -4.80
N PHE A 81 -12.61 30.07 -5.08
CA PHE A 81 -11.50 30.05 -6.02
C PHE A 81 -11.64 28.91 -7.02
N PRO A 82 -11.16 29.09 -8.26
CA PRO A 82 -11.23 28.08 -9.30
C PRO A 82 -10.54 26.77 -8.94
N GLU A 83 -9.44 26.84 -8.20
CA GLU A 83 -8.65 25.68 -7.79
C GLU A 83 -9.45 24.69 -6.96
N ASP A 84 -10.34 25.18 -6.09
CA ASP A 84 -11.18 24.32 -5.26
C ASP A 84 -12.26 23.64 -6.09
N ALA A 85 -12.86 24.35 -7.05
CA ALA A 85 -13.81 23.76 -7.99
C ALA A 85 -13.15 22.65 -8.83
N VAL A 86 -11.93 22.88 -9.33
CA VAL A 86 -11.16 21.90 -10.11
C VAL A 86 -10.84 20.67 -9.27
N LYS A 87 -10.39 20.84 -8.02
CA LYS A 87 -10.12 19.71 -7.11
C LYS A 87 -11.37 18.85 -6.90
N VAL A 88 -12.52 19.50 -6.64
CA VAL A 88 -13.78 18.77 -6.46
C VAL A 88 -14.19 18.05 -7.75
N ALA A 89 -14.08 18.72 -8.91
CA ALA A 89 -14.35 18.10 -10.21
C ALA A 89 -13.47 16.86 -10.44
N GLN A 90 -12.19 16.96 -10.12
CA GLN A 90 -11.23 15.85 -10.24
C GLN A 90 -11.62 14.67 -9.33
N HIS A 91 -11.95 14.93 -8.06
CA HIS A 91 -12.36 13.90 -7.11
C HIS A 91 -13.68 13.25 -7.53
N THR A 92 -14.66 14.03 -7.97
CA THR A 92 -15.95 13.51 -8.44
C THR A 92 -15.79 12.63 -9.69
N ASN A 93 -14.95 13.07 -10.63
CA ASN A 93 -14.64 12.26 -11.82
C ASN A 93 -13.89 10.97 -11.46
N ARG A 94 -12.92 11.04 -10.54
CA ARG A 94 -12.23 9.85 -10.03
C ARG A 94 -13.22 8.84 -9.44
N TYR A 95 -14.17 9.30 -8.64
CA TYR A 95 -15.21 8.46 -8.07
C TYR A 95 -16.13 7.86 -9.14
N ARG A 96 -16.51 8.64 -10.16
CA ARG A 96 -17.29 8.16 -11.32
C ARG A 96 -16.56 7.04 -12.07
N LEU A 97 -15.29 7.24 -12.37
CA LEU A 97 -14.44 6.24 -13.04
C LEU A 97 -14.30 4.98 -12.18
N TRP A 98 -14.10 5.14 -10.89
CA TRP A 98 -14.05 4.01 -9.95
C TRP A 98 -15.37 3.24 -9.92
N ARG A 99 -16.50 3.91 -9.88
CA ARG A 99 -17.82 3.25 -9.95
C ARG A 99 -18.11 2.56 -11.28
N ALA A 100 -17.60 3.10 -12.36
CA ALA A 100 -17.81 2.57 -13.73
C ALA A 100 -16.81 1.45 -14.08
N ARG A 101 -15.79 1.20 -13.24
CA ARG A 101 -14.81 0.14 -13.48
C ARG A 101 -15.49 -1.24 -13.45
N PRO A 102 -14.97 -2.23 -14.21
CA PRO A 102 -15.43 -3.59 -14.12
C PRO A 102 -15.37 -4.12 -12.68
N THR A 103 -16.29 -4.97 -12.32
CA THR A 103 -16.21 -5.72 -11.07
C THR A 103 -15.14 -6.78 -11.23
N GLY A 104 -14.06 -6.69 -10.45
CA GLY A 104 -13.00 -7.69 -10.48
C GLY A 104 -13.44 -9.02 -9.86
N THR A 105 -12.56 -10.00 -9.92
CA THR A 105 -12.75 -11.33 -9.36
C THR A 105 -11.84 -11.54 -8.15
N VAL A 106 -12.41 -11.98 -7.04
CA VAL A 106 -11.63 -12.46 -5.90
C VAL A 106 -11.12 -13.86 -6.25
N ARG A 107 -9.81 -14.00 -6.39
CA ARG A 107 -9.18 -15.29 -6.70
C ARG A 107 -8.96 -16.09 -5.41
N THR A 108 -9.18 -17.38 -5.49
CA THR A 108 -8.86 -18.35 -4.42
C THR A 108 -7.70 -19.21 -4.88
N PHE A 109 -6.69 -19.31 -4.03
CA PHE A 109 -5.50 -20.13 -4.25
C PHE A 109 -5.53 -21.35 -3.35
N SER A 110 -4.89 -22.43 -3.79
CA SER A 110 -4.68 -23.58 -2.93
C SER A 110 -3.79 -23.19 -1.74
N ALA A 111 -4.25 -23.49 -0.52
CA ALA A 111 -3.55 -23.17 0.71
C ALA A 111 -3.80 -24.25 1.77
N GLU A 112 -2.84 -24.45 2.67
CA GLU A 112 -2.96 -25.33 3.83
C GLU A 112 -3.60 -24.56 5.03
N SER A 113 -4.77 -23.95 4.81
CA SER A 113 -5.40 -23.03 5.77
C SER A 113 -5.66 -23.66 7.14
N ALA A 114 -6.05 -24.94 7.19
CA ALA A 114 -6.27 -25.64 8.45
C ALA A 114 -4.98 -25.77 9.29
N ARG A 115 -3.84 -26.01 8.65
CA ARG A 115 -2.52 -26.08 9.32
C ARG A 115 -2.12 -24.72 9.87
N VAL A 116 -2.29 -23.68 9.07
CA VAL A 116 -1.97 -22.29 9.48
C VAL A 116 -2.87 -21.85 10.62
N ARG A 117 -4.17 -22.14 10.55
CA ARG A 117 -5.12 -21.82 11.62
C ARG A 117 -4.70 -22.48 12.95
N ALA A 118 -4.35 -23.76 12.93
CA ALA A 118 -3.90 -24.46 14.14
C ALA A 118 -2.63 -23.83 14.75
N LEU A 119 -1.68 -23.41 13.91
CA LEU A 119 -0.45 -22.73 14.35
C LEU A 119 -0.77 -21.37 14.98
N VAL A 120 -1.58 -20.54 14.32
CA VAL A 120 -1.98 -19.23 14.81
C VAL A 120 -2.78 -19.33 16.12
N GLU A 121 -3.73 -20.28 16.21
CA GLU A 121 -4.47 -20.53 17.44
C GLU A 121 -3.58 -21.00 18.61
N LYS A 122 -2.59 -21.83 18.33
CA LYS A 122 -1.59 -22.24 19.34
C LYS A 122 -0.85 -21.02 19.89
N LYS A 123 -0.39 -20.12 19.00
CA LYS A 123 0.29 -18.88 19.39
C LYS A 123 -0.65 -17.96 20.18
N ALA A 124 -1.88 -17.79 19.73
CA ALA A 124 -2.89 -16.97 20.40
C ALA A 124 -3.17 -17.41 21.83
N ARG A 125 -3.32 -18.75 22.06
CA ARG A 125 -3.48 -19.34 23.40
C ARG A 125 -2.26 -19.17 24.28
N ALA A 126 -1.06 -19.07 23.69
CA ALA A 126 0.19 -18.79 24.42
C ALA A 126 0.40 -17.30 24.75
N GLY A 127 -0.59 -16.46 24.52
CA GLY A 127 -0.55 -15.01 24.79
C GLY A 127 -0.26 -14.12 23.59
N GLY A 128 -0.28 -14.68 22.37
CA GLY A 128 -0.04 -13.92 21.13
C GLY A 128 1.43 -13.53 20.93
N GLY A 129 1.67 -12.43 20.21
CA GLY A 129 3.01 -11.93 19.87
C GLY A 129 3.50 -12.38 18.50
N TYR A 130 4.78 -12.16 18.19
CA TYR A 130 5.37 -12.54 16.91
C TYR A 130 5.59 -14.06 16.82
N LEU A 131 5.33 -14.59 15.63
CA LEU A 131 5.71 -15.96 15.28
C LEU A 131 7.24 -16.09 15.20
N ALA A 132 7.76 -17.28 15.51
CA ALA A 132 9.16 -17.60 15.25
C ALA A 132 9.46 -17.60 13.74
N PRO A 133 10.73 -17.42 13.30
CA PRO A 133 11.07 -17.35 11.89
C PRO A 133 10.64 -18.58 11.07
N ASP A 134 10.76 -19.77 11.61
CA ASP A 134 10.32 -21.04 11.02
C ASP A 134 8.79 -21.16 10.95
N GLU A 135 8.08 -20.70 11.98
CA GLU A 135 6.62 -20.62 12.00
C GLU A 135 6.12 -19.61 10.94
N THR A 136 6.76 -18.44 10.85
CA THR A 136 6.46 -17.41 9.83
C THR A 136 6.65 -17.98 8.42
N GLN A 137 7.78 -18.66 8.17
CA GLN A 137 8.06 -19.29 6.90
C GLN A 137 7.03 -20.39 6.56
N ALA A 138 6.63 -21.20 7.55
CA ALA A 138 5.62 -22.23 7.37
C ALA A 138 4.25 -21.65 6.98
N VAL A 139 3.84 -20.51 7.58
CA VAL A 139 2.61 -19.80 7.20
C VAL A 139 2.70 -19.28 5.77
N LEU A 140 3.78 -18.61 5.40
CA LEU A 140 3.96 -18.08 4.06
C LEU A 140 3.98 -19.17 2.99
N ASN A 141 4.74 -20.24 3.22
CA ASN A 141 4.81 -21.37 2.28
C ASN A 141 3.45 -22.07 2.10
N ALA A 142 2.67 -22.21 3.19
CA ALA A 142 1.34 -22.79 3.15
C ALA A 142 0.34 -22.00 2.28
N TYR A 143 0.57 -20.69 2.09
CA TYR A 143 -0.20 -19.83 1.19
C TYR A 143 0.51 -19.56 -0.15
N GLY A 144 1.60 -20.29 -0.43
CA GLY A 144 2.30 -20.24 -1.71
C GLY A 144 3.14 -18.99 -1.94
N PHE A 145 3.58 -18.31 -0.87
CA PHE A 145 4.60 -17.29 -0.98
C PHE A 145 5.98 -17.94 -1.12
N PRO A 146 6.75 -17.62 -2.17
CA PRO A 146 8.09 -18.17 -2.33
C PRO A 146 9.05 -17.51 -1.35
N THR A 147 9.45 -18.23 -0.31
CA THR A 147 10.41 -17.74 0.67
C THR A 147 11.85 -18.17 0.32
N VAL A 148 12.83 -17.46 0.85
CA VAL A 148 14.22 -17.89 0.80
C VAL A 148 14.42 -19.13 1.68
N ARG A 149 15.37 -20.00 1.34
CA ARG A 149 15.75 -21.13 2.20
C ARG A 149 16.51 -20.60 3.42
N GLN A 150 16.11 -21.08 4.57
CA GLN A 150 16.70 -20.65 5.84
C GLN A 150 16.63 -21.77 6.89
N ALA A 151 17.50 -21.66 7.88
CA ALA A 151 17.49 -22.55 9.04
C ALA A 151 17.76 -21.74 10.31
N THR A 152 17.02 -22.04 11.37
CA THR A 152 17.20 -21.42 12.69
C THR A 152 18.09 -22.30 13.55
N VAL A 153 19.00 -21.68 14.30
CA VAL A 153 19.86 -22.34 15.27
C VAL A 153 19.79 -21.60 16.59
N ALA A 154 19.76 -22.33 17.73
CA ALA A 154 19.79 -21.74 19.05
C ALA A 154 21.07 -20.89 19.28
N ILE A 155 21.05 -19.95 20.24
CA ILE A 155 22.17 -19.03 20.47
C ILE A 155 23.49 -19.75 20.77
N GLU A 156 23.44 -20.91 21.41
CA GLU A 156 24.60 -21.78 21.70
C GLU A 156 24.72 -22.95 20.71
N GLY A 157 23.90 -22.99 19.65
CA GLY A 157 23.89 -24.07 18.67
C GLY A 157 25.00 -23.94 17.62
N ASP A 158 25.21 -25.01 16.88
CA ASP A 158 26.19 -25.06 15.79
C ASP A 158 25.61 -24.49 14.50
N VAL A 159 26.09 -23.31 14.10
CA VAL A 159 25.67 -22.64 12.86
C VAL A 159 26.06 -23.42 11.60
N ARG A 160 27.10 -24.29 11.65
CA ARG A 160 27.47 -25.15 10.52
C ARG A 160 26.38 -26.13 10.19
N ALA A 161 25.78 -26.75 11.23
CA ALA A 161 24.67 -27.69 11.03
C ALA A 161 23.47 -27.00 10.33
N ALA A 162 23.19 -25.73 10.64
CA ALA A 162 22.16 -24.97 9.98
C ALA A 162 22.47 -24.68 8.50
N ALA A 163 23.76 -24.52 8.15
CA ALA A 163 24.20 -24.22 6.79
C ALA A 163 24.24 -25.43 5.85
N HIS A 164 24.29 -26.66 6.37
CA HIS A 164 24.43 -27.89 5.55
C HIS A 164 23.35 -28.06 4.46
N ALA A 165 22.16 -27.52 4.68
CA ALA A 165 21.05 -27.58 3.73
C ALA A 165 20.93 -26.35 2.84
N LEU A 166 21.85 -25.39 2.97
CA LEU A 166 21.81 -24.09 2.31
C LEU A 166 22.96 -23.95 1.31
N ALA A 167 22.76 -23.16 0.27
CA ALA A 167 23.81 -22.81 -0.67
C ALA A 167 24.52 -21.51 -0.22
N PHE A 168 25.84 -21.53 -0.24
CA PHE A 168 26.63 -20.30 -0.02
C PHE A 168 26.63 -19.42 -1.29
N PRO A 169 26.74 -18.09 -1.16
CA PRO A 169 26.87 -17.34 0.09
C PRO A 169 25.59 -17.31 0.93
N VAL A 170 25.75 -17.14 2.25
CA VAL A 170 24.63 -17.04 3.18
C VAL A 170 24.67 -15.71 3.94
N VAL A 171 23.53 -15.40 4.56
CA VAL A 171 23.33 -14.28 5.49
C VAL A 171 23.12 -14.84 6.89
N LEU A 172 23.74 -14.24 7.89
CA LEU A 172 23.49 -14.52 9.29
C LEU A 172 22.69 -13.37 9.90
N LYS A 173 21.54 -13.70 10.51
CA LYS A 173 20.68 -12.72 11.21
C LYS A 173 20.48 -13.18 12.64
N VAL A 174 20.40 -12.23 13.60
CA VAL A 174 19.99 -12.55 14.97
C VAL A 174 18.47 -12.81 14.99
N ALA A 175 18.05 -13.81 15.77
CA ALA A 175 16.66 -14.09 16.09
C ALA A 175 16.37 -13.66 17.53
N GLY A 176 15.28 -12.93 17.74
CA GLY A 176 14.85 -12.44 19.05
C GLY A 176 13.67 -11.50 18.93
N GLU A 177 12.60 -11.75 19.67
CA GLU A 177 11.35 -10.98 19.56
C GLU A 177 11.55 -9.49 19.91
N LYS A 178 12.46 -9.18 20.83
CA LYS A 178 12.75 -7.81 21.28
C LYS A 178 13.77 -7.09 20.40
N ILE A 179 14.46 -7.78 19.50
CA ILE A 179 15.47 -7.18 18.62
C ILE A 179 14.80 -6.79 17.30
N VAL A 180 14.24 -5.59 17.29
CA VAL A 180 13.42 -5.09 16.15
C VAL A 180 14.32 -4.57 15.01
N HIS A 181 15.29 -3.72 15.33
CA HIS A 181 16.23 -3.13 14.36
C HIS A 181 17.55 -3.88 14.37
N LYS A 182 17.57 -5.06 13.73
CA LYS A 182 18.71 -5.98 13.77
C LYS A 182 20.01 -5.34 13.24
N SER A 183 19.92 -4.55 12.18
CA SER A 183 21.08 -3.90 11.56
C SER A 183 21.77 -2.91 12.48
N ASP A 184 21.02 -2.19 13.33
CA ASP A 184 21.56 -1.14 14.21
C ASP A 184 22.45 -1.71 15.33
N VAL A 185 22.21 -2.98 15.68
CA VAL A 185 22.95 -3.68 16.75
C VAL A 185 23.98 -4.67 16.19
N GLY A 186 24.27 -4.63 14.89
CA GLY A 186 25.15 -5.58 14.23
C GLY A 186 24.57 -6.99 14.11
N GLY A 187 23.25 -7.11 14.14
CA GLY A 187 22.53 -8.39 14.09
C GLY A 187 22.25 -8.92 12.69
N VAL A 188 22.92 -8.38 11.66
CA VAL A 188 22.87 -8.87 10.25
C VAL A 188 24.27 -8.82 9.67
N ILE A 189 24.75 -9.96 9.14
CA ILE A 189 26.02 -10.08 8.42
C ILE A 189 25.74 -10.75 7.07
N LEU A 190 26.09 -10.06 6.00
CA LEU A 190 25.89 -10.48 4.61
C LEU A 190 27.17 -11.13 4.02
N ASP A 191 27.07 -11.70 2.83
CA ASP A 191 28.17 -12.18 2.00
C ASP A 191 29.10 -13.20 2.68
N ILE A 192 28.51 -14.11 3.45
CA ILE A 192 29.24 -15.18 4.12
C ILE A 192 29.45 -16.32 3.11
N ALA A 193 30.68 -16.49 2.66
CA ALA A 193 31.02 -17.34 1.51
C ALA A 193 31.20 -18.82 1.87
N ASP A 194 31.46 -19.16 3.12
CA ASP A 194 31.79 -20.52 3.56
C ASP A 194 31.52 -20.73 5.05
N GLU A 195 31.61 -21.99 5.50
CA GLU A 195 31.34 -22.39 6.90
C GLU A 195 32.31 -21.77 7.91
N GLU A 196 33.57 -21.57 7.56
CA GLU A 196 34.57 -20.97 8.47
C GLU A 196 34.24 -19.52 8.73
N ARG A 197 33.89 -18.79 7.66
CA ARG A 197 33.40 -17.40 7.78
C ARG A 197 32.07 -17.32 8.53
N LEU A 198 31.20 -18.31 8.38
CA LEU A 198 29.92 -18.34 9.13
C LEU A 198 30.16 -18.43 10.63
N VAL A 199 31.11 -19.27 11.07
CA VAL A 199 31.49 -19.37 12.49
C VAL A 199 32.07 -18.04 12.98
N ALA A 200 33.01 -17.45 12.23
CA ALA A 200 33.60 -16.15 12.58
C ALA A 200 32.53 -15.03 12.63
N ALA A 201 31.57 -15.03 11.72
CA ALA A 201 30.45 -14.09 11.68
C ALA A 201 29.56 -14.23 12.93
N ARG A 202 29.24 -15.46 13.35
CA ARG A 202 28.50 -15.73 14.59
C ARG A 202 29.21 -15.13 15.80
N ASP A 203 30.52 -15.35 15.93
CA ASP A 203 31.30 -14.87 17.07
C ASP A 203 31.36 -13.33 17.07
N THR A 204 31.54 -12.72 15.90
CA THR A 204 31.51 -11.28 15.72
C THR A 204 30.13 -10.70 16.08
N MET A 205 29.06 -11.34 15.63
CA MET A 205 27.69 -10.92 15.95
C MET A 205 27.40 -11.02 17.44
N ARG A 206 27.82 -12.11 18.10
CA ARG A 206 27.66 -12.27 19.57
C ARG A 206 28.35 -11.14 20.32
N ALA A 207 29.59 -10.81 19.95
CA ALA A 207 30.32 -9.70 20.57
C ALA A 207 29.63 -8.36 20.36
N SER A 208 29.05 -8.12 19.18
CA SER A 208 28.29 -6.90 18.88
C SER A 208 27.02 -6.79 19.69
N LEU A 209 26.25 -7.88 19.82
CA LEU A 209 25.04 -7.95 20.61
C LEU A 209 25.30 -7.79 22.12
N ASP A 210 26.40 -8.37 22.59
CA ASP A 210 26.83 -8.20 23.98
C ASP A 210 27.21 -6.75 24.28
N LYS A 211 28.03 -6.14 23.42
CA LYS A 211 28.37 -4.72 23.50
C LYS A 211 27.15 -3.80 23.49
N ALA A 212 26.13 -4.15 22.69
CA ALA A 212 24.87 -3.43 22.63
C ALA A 212 23.93 -3.73 23.82
N GLY A 213 24.26 -4.69 24.68
CA GLY A 213 23.47 -5.09 25.87
C GLY A 213 22.18 -5.86 25.54
N VAL A 214 22.06 -6.37 24.30
CA VAL A 214 20.85 -7.06 23.80
C VAL A 214 21.04 -8.57 23.60
N LEU A 215 22.22 -9.12 23.88
CA LEU A 215 22.50 -10.55 23.69
C LEU A 215 21.53 -11.43 24.50
N LYS A 216 21.12 -11.02 25.68
CA LYS A 216 20.13 -11.71 26.54
C LYS A 216 18.74 -11.82 25.91
N ASP A 217 18.41 -10.95 24.95
CA ASP A 217 17.14 -10.93 24.25
C ASP A 217 17.20 -11.74 22.93
N ALA A 218 18.40 -12.22 22.56
CA ALA A 218 18.59 -13.11 21.43
C ALA A 218 18.22 -14.55 21.78
N THR A 219 17.35 -15.15 20.98
CA THR A 219 16.92 -16.55 21.13
C THR A 219 17.74 -17.52 20.26
N GLY A 220 18.39 -16.99 19.22
CA GLY A 220 19.17 -17.79 18.28
C GLY A 220 19.69 -16.97 17.10
N PHE A 221 20.11 -17.71 16.09
CA PHE A 221 20.52 -17.17 14.80
C PHE A 221 19.67 -17.76 13.68
N LEU A 222 19.46 -16.99 12.63
CA LEU A 222 18.87 -17.40 11.38
C LEU A 222 19.96 -17.38 10.32
N VAL A 223 20.28 -18.54 9.76
CA VAL A 223 21.15 -18.68 8.59
C VAL A 223 20.27 -18.77 7.36
N GLN A 224 20.48 -17.93 6.38
CA GLN A 224 19.61 -17.75 5.22
C GLN A 224 20.43 -17.71 3.94
N GLU A 225 19.98 -18.39 2.87
CA GLU A 225 20.62 -18.26 1.55
C GLU A 225 20.57 -16.79 1.10
N MET A 226 21.69 -16.30 0.60
CA MET A 226 21.76 -14.97 0.02
C MET A 226 21.17 -15.02 -1.39
N ILE A 227 20.30 -14.07 -1.69
CA ILE A 227 19.72 -13.95 -3.02
C ILE A 227 20.46 -12.85 -3.77
N GLU A 228 20.97 -13.20 -4.94
CA GLU A 228 21.37 -12.22 -5.94
C GLU A 228 20.09 -11.56 -6.49
N ASP A 229 20.04 -10.25 -6.47
CA ASP A 229 18.87 -9.49 -6.94
C ASP A 229 18.58 -9.70 -8.43
N GLY A 230 19.60 -10.12 -9.20
CA GLY A 230 19.45 -10.46 -10.62
C GLY A 230 18.74 -9.38 -11.46
N GLY A 231 18.87 -8.11 -11.07
CA GLY A 231 18.10 -6.99 -11.65
C GLY A 231 16.70 -6.84 -11.08
N GLY A 232 16.38 -7.51 -9.96
CA GLY A 232 15.12 -7.39 -9.25
C GLY A 232 14.98 -6.06 -8.53
N LYS A 233 13.74 -5.79 -8.11
CA LYS A 233 13.38 -4.64 -7.29
C LYS A 233 12.88 -5.11 -5.94
N GLU A 234 13.23 -4.36 -4.90
CA GLU A 234 12.68 -4.57 -3.57
C GLU A 234 11.29 -3.93 -3.48
N VAL A 235 10.32 -4.70 -3.02
CA VAL A 235 8.99 -4.20 -2.70
C VAL A 235 8.61 -4.62 -1.28
N ILE A 236 7.63 -3.94 -0.72
CA ILE A 236 7.03 -4.26 0.57
C ILE A 236 5.58 -4.63 0.40
N LEU A 237 5.17 -5.67 1.11
CA LEU A 237 3.79 -6.14 1.21
C LEU A 237 3.47 -6.34 2.68
N GLY A 238 2.38 -5.75 3.13
CA GLY A 238 1.99 -5.86 4.52
C GLY A 238 0.49 -5.81 4.73
N VAL A 239 0.09 -6.14 5.94
CA VAL A 239 -1.27 -5.94 6.44
C VAL A 239 -1.23 -5.56 7.91
N ALA A 240 -2.08 -4.63 8.28
CA ALA A 240 -2.34 -4.28 9.67
C ALA A 240 -3.85 -4.19 9.92
N GLN A 241 -4.28 -4.51 11.14
CA GLN A 241 -5.69 -4.37 11.53
C GLN A 241 -5.99 -2.90 11.83
N ASP A 242 -6.90 -2.32 11.05
CA ASP A 242 -7.45 -0.99 11.31
C ASP A 242 -8.78 -1.11 12.08
N PRO A 243 -9.00 -0.31 13.13
CA PRO A 243 -10.23 -0.40 13.93
C PRO A 243 -11.53 -0.11 13.17
N LYS A 244 -11.47 0.58 12.04
CA LYS A 244 -12.63 0.99 11.23
C LYS A 244 -12.79 0.14 9.97
N PHE A 245 -11.67 -0.24 9.34
CA PHE A 245 -11.67 -0.91 8.04
C PHE A 245 -11.35 -2.40 8.12
N GLY A 246 -10.96 -2.91 9.30
CA GLY A 246 -10.46 -4.29 9.42
C GLY A 246 -9.06 -4.45 8.83
N PRO A 247 -8.75 -5.58 8.19
CA PRO A 247 -7.44 -5.78 7.57
C PRO A 247 -7.18 -4.78 6.45
N LEU A 248 -6.16 -3.94 6.63
CA LEU A 248 -5.71 -2.96 5.65
C LEU A 248 -4.42 -3.45 5.02
N LEU A 249 -4.50 -3.85 3.76
CA LEU A 249 -3.33 -4.29 2.98
C LEU A 249 -2.53 -3.07 2.54
N MET A 250 -1.22 -3.24 2.49
CA MET A 250 -0.27 -2.22 2.03
C MET A 250 0.67 -2.82 0.98
N PHE A 251 0.91 -2.06 -0.08
CA PHE A 251 1.94 -2.33 -1.08
C PHE A 251 2.78 -1.09 -1.31
N GLY A 252 4.08 -1.23 -1.48
CA GLY A 252 4.99 -0.14 -1.83
C GLY A 252 6.34 -0.61 -2.34
N MET A 253 7.16 0.35 -2.79
CA MET A 253 8.57 0.06 -3.06
C MET A 253 9.30 -0.20 -1.74
N GLY A 254 10.25 -1.13 -1.76
CA GLY A 254 11.18 -1.39 -0.68
C GLY A 254 12.46 -0.55 -0.78
N GLY A 255 13.47 -0.94 0.01
CA GLY A 255 14.78 -0.31 0.03
C GLY A 255 14.89 0.90 0.96
N ARG A 256 16.07 1.54 0.96
CA ARG A 256 16.47 2.56 1.93
C ARG A 256 15.62 3.84 1.92
N TYR A 257 14.87 4.08 0.85
CA TYR A 257 14.13 5.34 0.65
C TYR A 257 12.64 5.23 0.97
N VAL A 258 12.12 4.02 1.24
CA VAL A 258 10.69 3.80 1.46
C VAL A 258 10.13 4.60 2.64
N GLU A 259 10.89 4.67 3.72
CA GLU A 259 10.50 5.40 4.94
C GLU A 259 10.39 6.90 4.71
N ILE A 260 11.22 7.44 3.78
CA ILE A 260 11.26 8.86 3.45
C ILE A 260 10.16 9.21 2.44
N LEU A 261 10.02 8.42 1.39
CA LEU A 261 9.11 8.71 0.27
C LEU A 261 7.66 8.36 0.59
N ARG A 262 7.42 7.38 1.48
CA ARG A 262 6.08 6.87 1.85
C ARG A 262 5.20 6.61 0.64
N ASP A 263 5.81 6.05 -0.41
CA ASP A 263 5.14 5.75 -1.66
C ASP A 263 4.48 4.38 -1.57
N VAL A 264 3.30 4.37 -0.97
CA VAL A 264 2.52 3.17 -0.69
C VAL A 264 1.10 3.31 -1.18
N SER A 265 0.49 2.20 -1.53
CA SER A 265 -0.93 2.05 -1.82
C SER A 265 -1.59 1.14 -0.78
N PHE A 266 -2.89 1.29 -0.60
CA PHE A 266 -3.66 0.52 0.36
C PHE A 266 -4.85 -0.17 -0.30
N GLY A 267 -5.21 -1.34 0.22
CA GLY A 267 -6.39 -2.10 -0.17
C GLY A 267 -7.18 -2.58 1.04
N VAL A 268 -8.50 -2.64 0.92
CA VAL A 268 -9.43 -3.17 1.92
C VAL A 268 -10.03 -4.46 1.38
N LEU A 269 -10.30 -5.43 2.26
CA LEU A 269 -10.97 -6.67 1.85
C LEU A 269 -12.42 -6.42 1.43
N PRO A 270 -12.94 -7.19 0.47
CA PRO A 270 -12.22 -8.17 -0.35
C PRO A 270 -11.38 -7.49 -1.43
N VAL A 271 -10.21 -8.06 -1.76
CA VAL A 271 -9.32 -7.57 -2.81
C VAL A 271 -9.51 -8.40 -4.07
N THR A 272 -9.95 -7.76 -5.16
CA THR A 272 -10.10 -8.39 -6.47
C THR A 272 -8.79 -8.31 -7.27
N ASP A 273 -8.73 -8.99 -8.41
CA ASP A 273 -7.62 -8.89 -9.37
C ASP A 273 -7.45 -7.45 -9.90
N ILE A 274 -8.55 -6.71 -10.05
CA ILE A 274 -8.52 -5.30 -10.45
C ILE A 274 -7.96 -4.43 -9.32
N ASP A 275 -8.39 -4.67 -8.08
CA ASP A 275 -7.89 -3.92 -6.92
C ASP A 275 -6.38 -4.15 -6.73
N ALA A 276 -5.91 -5.39 -6.83
CA ALA A 276 -4.48 -5.70 -6.74
C ALA A 276 -3.67 -4.98 -7.83
N ARG A 277 -4.18 -4.97 -9.06
CA ARG A 277 -3.59 -4.22 -10.18
C ARG A 277 -3.55 -2.72 -9.92
N GLU A 278 -4.64 -2.15 -9.41
CA GLU A 278 -4.71 -0.72 -9.06
C GLU A 278 -3.76 -0.37 -7.92
N MET A 279 -3.61 -1.24 -6.92
CA MET A 279 -2.64 -1.07 -5.84
C MET A 279 -1.22 -0.98 -6.39
N VAL A 280 -0.83 -1.91 -7.27
CA VAL A 280 0.53 -1.92 -7.86
C VAL A 280 0.78 -0.67 -8.70
N ARG A 281 -0.18 -0.27 -9.53
CA ARG A 281 -0.05 0.90 -10.41
C ARG A 281 -0.27 2.24 -9.70
N GLY A 282 -0.82 2.22 -8.49
CA GLY A 282 -1.17 3.41 -7.71
C GLY A 282 0.02 4.10 -7.04
N ILE A 283 1.16 3.44 -6.91
CA ILE A 283 2.38 4.05 -6.37
C ILE A 283 3.07 4.92 -7.43
N ARG A 284 3.68 6.01 -6.99
CA ARG A 284 4.38 6.96 -7.89
C ARG A 284 5.60 6.33 -8.54
N SER A 285 6.25 5.42 -7.84
CA SER A 285 7.43 4.69 -8.29
C SER A 285 7.11 3.48 -9.19
N PHE A 286 5.86 3.25 -9.56
CA PHE A 286 5.46 2.17 -10.48
C PHE A 286 6.32 2.09 -11.76
N PRO A 287 6.74 3.20 -12.40
CA PRO A 287 7.63 3.13 -13.57
C PRO A 287 8.96 2.40 -13.31
N LEU A 288 9.44 2.34 -12.07
CA LEU A 288 10.64 1.58 -11.72
C LEU A 288 10.42 0.07 -11.84
N LEU A 289 9.19 -0.40 -11.63
CA LEU A 289 8.82 -1.81 -11.82
C LEU A 289 8.70 -2.18 -13.31
N GLU A 290 8.36 -1.23 -14.15
CA GLU A 290 8.32 -1.42 -15.62
C GLU A 290 9.71 -1.39 -16.25
N GLY A 291 10.72 -0.96 -15.50
CA GLY A 291 12.10 -0.81 -15.95
C GLY A 291 12.38 0.58 -16.50
N VAL A 292 13.50 1.16 -16.09
CA VAL A 292 13.97 2.48 -16.52
C VAL A 292 15.38 2.36 -17.07
N ARG A 293 15.71 3.20 -18.06
CA ARG A 293 17.07 3.31 -18.62
C ARG A 293 17.68 1.99 -19.12
N GLY A 294 16.87 1.09 -19.67
CA GLY A 294 17.30 -0.20 -20.20
C GLY A 294 17.30 -1.35 -19.19
N GLU A 295 16.82 -1.14 -17.99
CA GLU A 295 16.52 -2.22 -17.05
C GLU A 295 15.31 -3.03 -17.52
N SER A 296 15.26 -4.32 -17.22
CA SER A 296 14.12 -5.17 -17.52
C SER A 296 12.95 -4.90 -16.59
N ARG A 297 11.73 -4.99 -17.12
CA ARG A 297 10.50 -5.03 -16.34
C ARG A 297 10.54 -6.24 -15.39
N VAL A 298 10.13 -6.05 -14.13
CA VAL A 298 9.95 -7.15 -13.18
C VAL A 298 8.61 -7.89 -13.44
N ASP A 299 8.42 -9.06 -12.82
CA ASP A 299 7.15 -9.80 -12.89
C ASP A 299 6.07 -9.07 -12.04
N ILE A 300 5.37 -8.12 -12.68
CA ILE A 300 4.31 -7.34 -12.05
C ILE A 300 3.13 -8.25 -11.70
N GLU A 301 2.83 -9.23 -12.52
CA GLU A 301 1.76 -10.20 -12.30
C GLU A 301 2.02 -11.06 -11.05
N PHE A 302 3.30 -11.32 -10.72
CA PHE A 302 3.68 -11.93 -9.46
C PHE A 302 3.28 -11.05 -8.26
N ILE A 303 3.53 -9.74 -8.32
CA ILE A 303 3.15 -8.80 -7.24
C ILE A 303 1.63 -8.80 -7.07
N GLU A 304 0.88 -8.69 -8.16
CA GLU A 304 -0.59 -8.70 -8.17
C GLU A 304 -1.13 -10.00 -7.53
N GLU A 305 -0.49 -11.15 -7.80
CA GLU A 305 -0.83 -12.43 -7.19
C GLU A 305 -0.50 -12.46 -5.70
N MET A 306 0.67 -11.95 -5.29
CA MET A 306 1.07 -11.93 -3.87
C MET A 306 0.11 -11.07 -3.03
N ILE A 307 -0.37 -9.95 -3.55
CA ILE A 307 -1.40 -9.13 -2.89
C ILE A 307 -2.69 -9.92 -2.68
N GLN A 308 -3.14 -10.67 -3.68
CA GLN A 308 -4.37 -11.48 -3.58
C GLN A 308 -4.19 -12.67 -2.62
N ARG A 309 -3.01 -13.32 -2.59
CA ARG A 309 -2.69 -14.36 -1.61
C ARG A 309 -2.64 -13.82 -0.19
N LEU A 310 -2.10 -12.61 -0.01
CA LEU A 310 -2.10 -11.95 1.29
C LEU A 310 -3.52 -11.61 1.74
N ALA A 311 -4.37 -11.13 0.84
CA ALA A 311 -5.78 -10.89 1.12
C ALA A 311 -6.50 -12.17 1.58
N GLN A 312 -6.30 -13.30 0.86
CA GLN A 312 -6.86 -14.60 1.24
C GLN A 312 -6.35 -15.07 2.61
N LEU A 313 -5.04 -14.95 2.86
CA LEU A 313 -4.43 -15.36 4.14
C LEU A 313 -5.10 -14.65 5.33
N VAL A 314 -5.24 -13.33 5.25
CA VAL A 314 -5.78 -12.56 6.40
C VAL A 314 -7.29 -12.64 6.53
N ASP A 315 -8.01 -12.92 5.44
CA ASP A 315 -9.44 -13.21 5.46
C ASP A 315 -9.74 -14.57 6.11
N GLU A 316 -8.98 -15.60 5.75
CA GLU A 316 -9.13 -16.94 6.30
C GLU A 316 -8.58 -17.11 7.72
N ILE A 317 -7.62 -16.27 8.14
CA ILE A 317 -6.91 -16.38 9.43
C ILE A 317 -7.01 -15.06 10.21
N PRO A 318 -8.16 -14.73 10.75
CA PRO A 318 -8.40 -13.43 11.41
C PRO A 318 -7.58 -13.19 12.69
N GLY A 319 -6.91 -14.22 13.22
CA GLY A 319 -5.97 -14.08 14.35
C GLY A 319 -4.67 -13.35 14.01
N ILE A 320 -4.38 -13.11 12.73
CA ILE A 320 -3.23 -12.33 12.29
C ILE A 320 -3.56 -10.84 12.47
N GLN A 321 -2.81 -10.15 13.31
CA GLN A 321 -2.97 -8.70 13.56
C GLN A 321 -2.12 -7.88 12.61
N GLU A 322 -0.93 -8.38 12.29
CA GLU A 322 0.05 -7.69 11.48
C GLU A 322 0.85 -8.73 10.71
N LEU A 323 1.10 -8.45 9.46
CA LEU A 323 2.04 -9.20 8.63
C LEU A 323 2.82 -8.18 7.81
N ASP A 324 4.15 -8.29 7.85
CA ASP A 324 5.06 -7.45 7.08
C ASP A 324 6.05 -8.35 6.33
N MET A 325 6.09 -8.23 5.02
CA MET A 325 7.08 -8.85 4.14
C MET A 325 7.97 -7.74 3.58
N ASN A 326 9.17 -7.61 4.12
CA ASN A 326 10.09 -6.51 3.81
C ASN A 326 11.56 -6.94 3.97
N PRO A 327 12.30 -7.14 2.85
CA PRO A 327 11.86 -6.95 1.48
C PRO A 327 11.26 -8.21 0.83
N VAL A 328 10.50 -8.00 -0.23
CA VAL A 328 10.21 -8.99 -1.26
C VAL A 328 11.02 -8.62 -2.49
N ILE A 329 11.88 -9.51 -2.96
CA ILE A 329 12.61 -9.31 -4.22
C ILE A 329 11.71 -9.77 -5.36
N VAL A 330 11.45 -8.87 -6.30
CA VAL A 330 10.71 -9.15 -7.53
C VAL A 330 11.63 -9.01 -8.71
N ALA A 331 11.97 -10.13 -9.33
CA ALA A 331 12.83 -10.20 -10.50
C ALA A 331 12.02 -10.26 -11.80
N PRO A 332 12.65 -10.06 -12.97
CA PRO A 332 12.00 -10.30 -14.26
C PRO A 332 11.55 -11.75 -14.45
N ALA A 333 12.28 -12.71 -13.90
CA ALA A 333 11.95 -14.13 -13.93
C ALA A 333 11.27 -14.54 -12.61
N ARG A 334 10.06 -15.09 -12.69
CA ARG A 334 9.21 -15.44 -11.55
C ARG A 334 9.86 -16.40 -10.56
N ASP A 335 10.64 -17.35 -11.06
CA ASP A 335 11.37 -18.34 -10.27
C ASP A 335 12.49 -17.73 -9.41
N ARG A 336 12.83 -16.46 -9.64
CA ARG A 336 13.78 -15.68 -8.84
C ARG A 336 13.12 -14.72 -7.84
N CYS A 337 11.79 -14.59 -7.87
CA CYS A 337 11.07 -13.77 -6.90
C CYS A 337 11.03 -14.46 -5.53
N ARG A 338 11.33 -13.74 -4.44
CA ARG A 338 11.40 -14.31 -3.08
C ARG A 338 11.01 -13.30 -2.01
N VAL A 339 10.29 -13.79 -1.01
CA VAL A 339 10.16 -13.10 0.27
C VAL A 339 11.44 -13.33 1.07
N VAL A 340 12.18 -12.27 1.36
CA VAL A 340 13.50 -12.33 2.02
C VAL A 340 13.39 -12.18 3.53
N ASP A 341 12.54 -11.28 4.00
CA ASP A 341 12.25 -11.14 5.42
C ASP A 341 10.74 -10.97 5.62
N ALA A 342 10.24 -11.55 6.72
CA ALA A 342 8.84 -11.41 7.07
C ALA A 342 8.64 -11.53 8.57
N ARG A 343 7.58 -10.87 9.05
CA ARG A 343 7.10 -10.95 10.43
C ARG A 343 5.61 -11.09 10.47
N ILE A 344 5.13 -11.94 11.35
CA ILE A 344 3.69 -12.15 11.57
C ILE A 344 3.41 -12.01 13.05
N ARG A 345 2.50 -11.09 13.39
CA ARG A 345 2.03 -10.89 14.75
C ARG A 345 0.62 -11.45 14.92
N VAL A 346 0.44 -12.23 15.94
CA VAL A 346 -0.83 -12.88 16.29
C VAL A 346 -1.44 -12.22 17.53
N SER A 347 -2.75 -12.01 17.53
CA SER A 347 -3.48 -11.55 18.71
C SER A 347 -3.50 -12.61 19.81
N ALA A 348 -3.47 -12.18 21.06
CA ALA A 348 -3.87 -13.06 22.16
C ALA A 348 -5.37 -13.40 22.02
N THR A 349 -5.74 -14.62 22.40
CA THR A 349 -7.15 -14.96 22.59
C THR A 349 -7.64 -14.18 23.83
N PRO A 350 -8.79 -13.49 23.78
CA PRO A 350 -9.34 -12.76 24.93
C PRO A 350 -9.67 -13.69 26.09
#